data_861573a32c4c0ad3149491679a9a6b61
#
_entry.id   861573a32c4c0ad3149491679a9a6b61
#
_cell.length_a   1.000
_cell.length_b   1.000
_cell.length_c   1.000
_cell.angle_alpha   90.00
_cell.angle_beta   90.00
_cell.angle_gamma   90.00
#
_symmetry.space_group_name_H-M   'P 1'
#
loop_
_entity.id
_entity.type
_entity.pdbx_description
1 polymer ?
#
loop_
_entity_poly.entity_id
_entity_poly.type
_entity_poly.pdbx_seq_one_letter_code
_entity_poly.pdbx_strand_id
1 'polypeptide(L)'
;MNPPILRSLHPARARGFTLIEMLVALLILAVMSALGYSTYRAARISASRAQESLARTREIEFGLRIMLQDLAEAVPRPIRDPLGTTRRPSFRGGPGQTTLLELTRSGWSNTAGMQRSTLQRVSYALVGDKIQRSYQTVLDPTSTNQPVVQDLLTGVTSITLNFLDPNQAWNTQWPPPTLPLPDSEWTRPIAVEILIEFKDWGKIRRLVEVAG
;
A
#
# COMPACT_ATOMS: atom_id res chain seq x y z
N MET A 1 -36.13 80.62 -46.07
CA MET A 1 -35.25 79.47 -46.47
C MET A 1 -33.97 79.64 -45.66
N ASN A 2 -33.77 78.90 -44.58
CA ASN A 2 -32.55 78.93 -43.75
C ASN A 2 -31.58 77.84 -44.23
N PRO A 3 -30.28 78.15 -44.42
CA PRO A 3 -29.31 77.08 -44.79
C PRO A 3 -28.93 76.20 -43.62
N PRO A 4 -28.54 74.93 -43.89
CA PRO A 4 -28.19 74.01 -42.85
C PRO A 4 -26.81 74.31 -42.25
N ILE A 5 -26.73 74.28 -40.89
CA ILE A 5 -25.47 74.47 -40.17
C ILE A 5 -24.67 73.12 -40.24
N LEU A 6 -23.61 73.10 -41.02
CA LEU A 6 -22.60 72.01 -41.07
C LEU A 6 -21.80 72.04 -39.76
N ARG A 7 -22.07 71.08 -38.88
CA ARG A 7 -21.21 70.76 -37.70
C ARG A 7 -19.90 70.23 -38.19
N SER A 8 -18.82 70.99 -38.02
CA SER A 8 -17.45 70.51 -38.28
C SER A 8 -17.09 69.47 -37.18
N LEU A 9 -16.97 68.20 -37.60
CA LEU A 9 -16.37 67.13 -36.80
C LEU A 9 -14.86 67.43 -36.76
N HIS A 10 -14.40 67.81 -35.55
CA HIS A 10 -12.95 67.96 -35.32
C HIS A 10 -12.37 66.59 -35.30
N PRO A 11 -11.33 66.26 -36.10
CA PRO A 11 -10.63 64.95 -36.01
C PRO A 11 -9.91 64.89 -34.69
N ALA A 12 -10.26 63.86 -33.91
CA ALA A 12 -9.56 63.53 -32.68
C ALA A 12 -8.09 63.29 -33.01
N ARG A 13 -7.19 64.12 -32.48
CA ARG A 13 -5.73 63.94 -32.63
C ARG A 13 -5.36 62.58 -32.05
N ALA A 14 -5.00 61.61 -32.91
CA ALA A 14 -4.38 60.38 -32.54
C ALA A 14 -3.04 60.70 -31.86
N ARG A 15 -2.96 60.47 -30.56
CA ARG A 15 -1.72 60.52 -29.78
C ARG A 15 -0.93 59.25 -30.09
N GLY A 16 0.25 59.41 -30.73
CA GLY A 16 1.18 58.30 -30.90
C GLY A 16 1.83 57.90 -29.57
N PHE A 17 2.12 56.62 -29.42
CA PHE A 17 2.85 56.10 -28.27
C PHE A 17 4.27 56.65 -28.20
N THR A 18 4.72 57.02 -26.99
CA THR A 18 6.12 57.43 -26.80
C THR A 18 7.01 56.19 -26.63
N LEU A 19 8.29 56.29 -27.00
CA LEU A 19 9.25 55.21 -26.85
C LEU A 19 9.41 54.78 -25.39
N ILE A 20 9.35 55.72 -24.45
CA ILE A 20 9.38 55.42 -23.01
C ILE A 20 8.18 54.62 -22.52
N GLU A 21 7.01 54.91 -23.05
CA GLU A 21 5.78 54.19 -22.70
C GLU A 21 5.82 52.72 -23.16
N MET A 22 6.40 52.48 -24.34
CA MET A 22 6.64 51.10 -24.83
C MET A 22 7.68 50.37 -23.96
N LEU A 23 8.75 51.06 -23.57
CA LEU A 23 9.78 50.46 -22.70
C LEU A 23 9.20 50.09 -21.30
N VAL A 24 8.40 50.97 -20.70
CA VAL A 24 7.75 50.71 -19.43
C VAL A 24 6.76 49.56 -19.55
N ALA A 25 5.95 49.54 -20.61
CA ALA A 25 5.00 48.46 -20.86
C ALA A 25 5.71 47.07 -20.99
N LEU A 26 6.83 47.06 -21.76
CA LEU A 26 7.63 45.83 -21.90
C LEU A 26 8.28 45.39 -20.56
N LEU A 27 8.77 46.37 -19.78
CA LEU A 27 9.32 46.05 -18.45
C LEU A 27 8.27 45.42 -17.52
N ILE A 28 7.08 46.00 -17.45
CA ILE A 28 5.98 45.46 -16.67
C ILE A 28 5.60 44.06 -17.15
N LEU A 29 5.48 43.90 -18.48
CA LEU A 29 5.18 42.60 -19.07
C LEU A 29 6.24 41.55 -18.73
N ALA A 30 7.53 41.91 -18.78
CA ALA A 30 8.63 41.03 -18.44
C ALA A 30 8.57 40.62 -16.96
N VAL A 31 8.33 41.56 -16.05
CA VAL A 31 8.19 41.27 -14.59
C VAL A 31 6.98 40.37 -14.33
N MET A 32 5.83 40.69 -14.92
CA MET A 32 4.62 39.85 -14.75
C MET A 32 4.80 38.43 -15.30
N SER A 33 5.50 38.32 -16.47
CA SER A 33 5.81 37.01 -17.05
C SER A 33 6.77 36.21 -16.18
N ALA A 34 7.79 36.83 -15.59
CA ALA A 34 8.72 36.21 -14.70
C ALA A 34 8.02 35.70 -13.39
N LEU A 35 7.15 36.53 -12.82
CA LEU A 35 6.35 36.15 -11.65
C LEU A 35 5.37 35.00 -11.97
N GLY A 36 4.68 35.10 -13.11
CA GLY A 36 3.79 34.03 -13.58
C GLY A 36 4.51 32.71 -13.77
N TYR A 37 5.69 32.75 -14.42
CA TYR A 37 6.52 31.56 -14.60
C TYR A 37 7.01 30.95 -13.27
N SER A 38 7.44 31.79 -12.34
CA SER A 38 7.89 31.32 -11.02
C SER A 38 6.77 30.63 -10.24
N THR A 39 5.56 31.19 -10.26
CA THR A 39 4.38 30.62 -9.63
C THR A 39 3.97 29.29 -10.29
N TYR A 40 3.97 29.25 -11.61
CA TYR A 40 3.69 28.01 -12.35
C TYR A 40 4.69 26.89 -12.00
N ARG A 41 5.99 27.23 -11.98
CA ARG A 41 7.04 26.26 -11.58
C ARG A 41 6.86 25.76 -10.16
N ALA A 42 6.55 26.64 -9.20
CA ALA A 42 6.29 26.26 -7.81
C ALA A 42 5.08 25.33 -7.70
N ALA A 43 3.99 25.63 -8.40
CA ALA A 43 2.81 24.79 -8.45
C ALA A 43 3.10 23.40 -9.04
N ARG A 44 3.88 23.31 -10.11
CA ARG A 44 4.31 22.05 -10.72
C ARG A 44 5.11 21.18 -9.75
N ILE A 45 6.09 21.76 -9.04
CA ILE A 45 6.92 21.04 -8.06
C ILE A 45 6.05 20.55 -6.89
N SER A 46 5.14 21.39 -6.40
CA SER A 46 4.21 21.00 -5.33
C SER A 46 3.29 19.85 -5.75
N ALA A 47 2.75 19.91 -6.98
CA ALA A 47 1.89 18.84 -7.51
C ALA A 47 2.66 17.52 -7.67
N SER A 48 3.92 17.55 -8.14
CA SER A 48 4.76 16.35 -8.26
C SER A 48 5.02 15.70 -6.90
N ARG A 49 5.40 16.49 -5.89
CA ARG A 49 5.61 15.99 -4.53
C ARG A 49 4.34 15.40 -3.91
N ALA A 50 3.19 16.03 -4.14
CA ALA A 50 1.91 15.52 -3.68
C ALA A 50 1.58 14.16 -4.34
N GLN A 51 1.84 14.02 -5.65
CA GLN A 51 1.63 12.75 -6.36
C GLN A 51 2.53 11.63 -5.84
N GLU A 52 3.82 11.91 -5.58
CA GLU A 52 4.76 10.95 -5.01
C GLU A 52 4.30 10.49 -3.61
N SER A 53 3.90 11.42 -2.75
CA SER A 53 3.38 11.11 -1.41
C SER A 53 2.11 10.28 -1.46
N LEU A 54 1.18 10.61 -2.37
CA LEU A 54 -0.05 9.83 -2.56
C LEU A 54 0.22 8.44 -3.12
N ALA A 55 1.18 8.29 -4.03
CA ALA A 55 1.58 6.99 -4.56
C ALA A 55 2.14 6.09 -3.44
N ARG A 56 2.98 6.66 -2.59
CA ARG A 56 3.54 5.95 -1.43
C ARG A 56 2.47 5.54 -0.42
N THR A 57 1.55 6.44 -0.10
CA THR A 57 0.42 6.13 0.78
C THR A 57 -0.40 4.97 0.24
N ARG A 58 -0.73 4.99 -1.06
CA ARG A 58 -1.51 3.91 -1.70
C ARG A 58 -0.78 2.57 -1.68
N GLU A 59 0.54 2.54 -1.89
CA GLU A 59 1.34 1.32 -1.77
C GLU A 59 1.23 0.73 -0.38
N ILE A 60 1.45 1.54 0.66
CA ILE A 60 1.38 1.09 2.06
C ILE A 60 -0.03 0.61 2.41
N GLU A 61 -1.07 1.37 2.06
CA GLU A 61 -2.45 0.99 2.31
C GLU A 61 -2.85 -0.31 1.59
N PHE A 62 -2.44 -0.47 0.33
CA PHE A 62 -2.72 -1.67 -0.44
C PHE A 62 -2.04 -2.90 0.17
N GLY A 63 -0.76 -2.80 0.52
CA GLY A 63 -0.02 -3.90 1.13
C GLY A 63 -0.58 -4.29 2.49
N LEU A 64 -0.89 -3.31 3.34
CA LEU A 64 -1.54 -3.56 4.62
C LEU A 64 -2.90 -4.20 4.44
N ARG A 65 -3.73 -3.71 3.52
CA ARG A 65 -5.07 -4.27 3.26
C ARG A 65 -5.01 -5.74 2.91
N ILE A 66 -4.08 -6.16 2.04
CA ILE A 66 -3.90 -7.58 1.68
C ILE A 66 -3.53 -8.39 2.92
N MET A 67 -2.58 -7.93 3.72
CA MET A 67 -2.14 -8.63 4.93
C MET A 67 -3.28 -8.75 5.96
N LEU A 68 -4.03 -7.67 6.18
CA LEU A 68 -5.18 -7.65 7.09
C LEU A 68 -6.29 -8.59 6.62
N GLN A 69 -6.56 -8.61 5.31
CA GLN A 69 -7.55 -9.51 4.72
C GLN A 69 -7.14 -10.97 4.85
N ASP A 70 -5.87 -11.31 4.58
CA ASP A 70 -5.38 -12.69 4.73
C ASP A 70 -5.53 -13.18 6.18
N LEU A 71 -5.27 -12.31 7.15
CA LEU A 71 -5.45 -12.62 8.58
C LEU A 71 -6.91 -12.78 8.97
N ALA A 72 -7.78 -11.87 8.51
CA ALA A 72 -9.22 -11.92 8.80
C ALA A 72 -9.90 -13.17 8.19
N GLU A 73 -9.37 -13.66 7.07
CA GLU A 73 -9.91 -14.85 6.39
C GLU A 73 -9.17 -16.15 6.77
N ALA A 74 -8.31 -16.13 7.79
CA ALA A 74 -7.60 -17.32 8.26
C ALA A 74 -8.55 -18.42 8.72
N VAL A 75 -8.27 -19.67 8.31
CA VAL A 75 -9.08 -20.84 8.64
C VAL A 75 -8.25 -21.93 9.32
N PRO A 76 -8.84 -22.74 10.21
CA PRO A 76 -8.15 -23.80 10.94
C PRO A 76 -7.94 -25.03 10.05
N ARG A 77 -7.17 -24.90 8.98
CA ARG A 77 -6.86 -26.00 8.04
C ARG A 77 -5.34 -26.20 7.93
N PRO A 78 -4.79 -27.16 8.70
CA PRO A 78 -3.40 -27.57 8.53
C PRO A 78 -3.13 -28.08 7.12
N ILE A 79 -1.91 -27.93 6.63
CA ILE A 79 -1.48 -28.50 5.36
C ILE A 79 -0.49 -29.65 5.59
N ARG A 80 -0.33 -30.50 4.57
CA ARG A 80 0.75 -31.49 4.56
C ARG A 80 2.06 -30.81 4.22
N ASP A 81 3.13 -31.28 4.81
CA ASP A 81 4.47 -30.87 4.36
C ASP A 81 4.73 -31.37 2.92
N PRO A 82 5.69 -30.81 2.18
CA PRO A 82 5.96 -31.20 0.80
C PRO A 82 6.38 -32.68 0.64
N LEU A 83 6.84 -33.34 1.71
CA LEU A 83 7.17 -34.74 1.74
C LEU A 83 6.00 -35.63 2.12
N GLY A 84 4.89 -35.04 2.60
CA GLY A 84 3.70 -35.74 3.03
C GLY A 84 3.80 -36.47 4.36
N THR A 85 4.91 -36.28 5.09
CA THR A 85 5.23 -37.04 6.32
C THR A 85 4.63 -36.40 7.57
N THR A 86 4.54 -35.07 7.59
CA THR A 86 4.05 -34.31 8.75
C THR A 86 2.98 -33.29 8.34
N ARG A 87 2.31 -32.73 9.34
CA ARG A 87 1.40 -31.61 9.13
C ARG A 87 2.05 -30.31 9.58
N ARG A 88 1.81 -29.26 8.84
CA ARG A 88 2.15 -27.91 9.24
C ARG A 88 0.91 -27.23 9.81
N PRO A 89 1.04 -26.50 10.93
CA PRO A 89 -0.07 -25.79 11.53
C PRO A 89 -0.83 -24.90 10.55
N SER A 90 -2.13 -24.76 10.76
CA SER A 90 -3.00 -23.88 9.99
C SER A 90 -2.55 -22.42 10.03
N PHE A 91 -1.95 -22.04 11.15
CA PHE A 91 -1.43 -20.71 11.42
C PHE A 91 -0.10 -20.83 12.18
N ARG A 92 0.94 -20.17 11.74
CA ARG A 92 2.19 -20.09 12.48
C ARG A 92 2.92 -18.78 12.19
N GLY A 93 3.64 -18.26 13.17
CA GLY A 93 4.44 -17.06 13.04
C GLY A 93 5.35 -16.82 14.23
N GLY A 94 6.25 -15.87 14.10
CA GLY A 94 7.15 -15.47 15.16
C GLY A 94 8.63 -15.60 14.81
N PRO A 95 9.52 -15.19 15.72
CA PRO A 95 10.97 -15.20 15.51
C PRO A 95 11.52 -16.63 15.37
N GLY A 96 12.65 -16.75 14.66
CA GLY A 96 13.32 -18.05 14.46
C GLY A 96 12.71 -18.95 13.39
N GLN A 97 11.68 -18.48 12.67
CA GLN A 97 11.08 -19.16 11.54
C GLN A 97 11.64 -18.61 10.23
N THR A 98 11.68 -19.44 9.17
CA THR A 98 12.06 -19.02 7.81
C THR A 98 11.11 -17.95 7.27
N THR A 99 9.86 -17.94 7.73
CA THR A 99 8.81 -16.99 7.38
C THR A 99 8.30 -16.30 8.63
N LEU A 100 8.01 -15.01 8.55
CA LEU A 100 7.44 -14.22 9.64
C LEU A 100 6.05 -14.72 10.06
N LEU A 101 5.27 -15.11 9.06
CA LEU A 101 3.88 -15.53 9.20
C LEU A 101 3.54 -16.50 8.09
N GLU A 102 2.83 -17.56 8.42
CA GLU A 102 2.30 -18.52 7.45
C GLU A 102 0.92 -18.97 7.92
N LEU A 103 -0.07 -18.93 7.04
CA LEU A 103 -1.45 -19.29 7.38
C LEU A 103 -2.20 -19.88 6.19
N THR A 104 -3.25 -20.64 6.49
CA THR A 104 -4.25 -21.05 5.51
C THR A 104 -5.42 -20.07 5.59
N ARG A 105 -5.80 -19.50 4.44
CA ARG A 105 -6.95 -18.60 4.34
C ARG A 105 -8.04 -19.15 3.44
N SER A 106 -9.25 -18.68 3.63
CA SER A 106 -10.39 -18.85 2.71
C SER A 106 -10.46 -17.71 1.67
N GLY A 107 -11.54 -17.65 0.93
CA GLY A 107 -11.85 -16.52 0.06
C GLY A 107 -11.03 -16.43 -1.23
N TRP A 108 -10.29 -17.47 -1.62
CA TRP A 108 -9.62 -17.50 -2.91
C TRP A 108 -10.64 -17.71 -4.02
N SER A 109 -11.05 -16.59 -4.63
CA SER A 109 -12.10 -16.57 -5.66
C SER A 109 -11.80 -17.55 -6.81
N ASN A 110 -12.77 -18.38 -7.15
CA ASN A 110 -12.71 -19.35 -8.23
C ASN A 110 -13.88 -19.16 -9.21
N THR A 111 -14.02 -17.97 -9.75
CA THR A 111 -15.11 -17.59 -10.67
C THR A 111 -15.07 -18.36 -12.00
N ALA A 112 -13.90 -18.85 -12.39
CA ALA A 112 -13.71 -19.65 -13.61
C ALA A 112 -14.02 -21.14 -13.42
N GLY A 113 -14.42 -21.59 -12.21
CA GLY A 113 -14.75 -22.99 -11.93
C GLY A 113 -13.57 -23.95 -12.11
N MET A 114 -12.33 -23.48 -11.96
CA MET A 114 -11.15 -24.33 -12.05
C MET A 114 -11.16 -25.39 -10.95
N GLN A 115 -10.61 -26.59 -11.23
CA GLN A 115 -10.49 -27.67 -10.25
C GLN A 115 -9.37 -27.37 -9.25
N ARG A 116 -9.60 -26.39 -8.35
CA ARG A 116 -8.70 -26.03 -7.25
C ARG A 116 -9.48 -25.68 -6.01
N SER A 117 -8.81 -25.76 -4.86
CA SER A 117 -9.39 -25.32 -3.59
C SER A 117 -9.72 -23.82 -3.60
N THR A 118 -10.77 -23.43 -2.86
CA THR A 118 -11.05 -22.03 -2.47
C THR A 118 -10.20 -21.58 -1.28
N LEU A 119 -9.47 -22.52 -0.66
CA LEU A 119 -8.49 -22.26 0.38
C LEU A 119 -7.12 -22.04 -0.25
N GLN A 120 -6.34 -21.15 0.35
CA GLN A 120 -5.00 -20.81 -0.13
C GLN A 120 -4.02 -20.80 1.04
N ARG A 121 -2.84 -21.38 0.86
CA ARG A 121 -1.72 -21.23 1.79
C ARG A 121 -0.93 -20.00 1.43
N VAL A 122 -0.78 -19.07 2.37
CA VAL A 122 -0.03 -17.82 2.20
C VAL A 122 1.07 -17.73 3.25
N SER A 123 2.17 -17.08 2.88
CA SER A 123 3.26 -16.80 3.82
C SER A 123 3.85 -15.41 3.56
N TYR A 124 4.42 -14.84 4.61
CA TYR A 124 5.04 -13.52 4.62
C TYR A 124 6.47 -13.63 5.10
N ALA A 125 7.39 -12.96 4.42
CA ALA A 125 8.79 -12.89 4.78
C ALA A 125 9.31 -11.46 4.64
N LEU A 126 10.24 -11.06 5.49
CA LEU A 126 11.03 -9.85 5.31
C LEU A 126 12.31 -10.22 4.57
N VAL A 127 12.45 -9.75 3.34
CA VAL A 127 13.63 -10.01 2.49
C VAL A 127 14.28 -8.66 2.16
N GLY A 128 15.43 -8.41 2.74
CA GLY A 128 16.05 -7.08 2.70
C GLY A 128 15.16 -6.03 3.38
N ASP A 129 14.67 -5.08 2.61
CA ASP A 129 13.75 -4.04 3.09
C ASP A 129 12.32 -4.20 2.54
N LYS A 130 11.97 -5.42 2.07
CA LYS A 130 10.66 -5.71 1.48
C LYS A 130 9.91 -6.77 2.26
N ILE A 131 8.63 -6.54 2.49
CA ILE A 131 7.73 -7.60 2.90
C ILE A 131 7.23 -8.28 1.63
N GLN A 132 7.58 -9.57 1.49
CA GLN A 132 7.11 -10.43 0.43
C GLN A 132 5.97 -11.31 0.90
N ARG A 133 4.91 -11.37 0.10
CA ARG A 133 3.82 -12.33 0.22
C ARG A 133 4.03 -13.43 -0.79
N SER A 134 4.04 -14.67 -0.33
CA SER A 134 4.03 -15.82 -1.23
C SER A 134 2.79 -16.68 -1.00
N TYR A 135 2.32 -17.33 -2.04
CA TYR A 135 1.18 -18.24 -1.95
C TYR A 135 1.36 -19.45 -2.86
N GLN A 136 0.73 -20.55 -2.43
CA GLN A 136 0.70 -21.79 -3.19
C GLN A 136 -0.52 -21.83 -4.12
N THR A 137 -0.32 -22.39 -5.31
CA THR A 137 -1.42 -22.62 -6.29
C THR A 137 -2.27 -23.83 -5.94
N VAL A 138 -1.75 -24.71 -5.09
CA VAL A 138 -2.42 -25.88 -4.51
C VAL A 138 -2.30 -25.84 -2.99
N LEU A 139 -3.30 -26.34 -2.27
CA LEU A 139 -3.33 -26.22 -0.80
C LEU A 139 -2.26 -27.09 -0.12
N ASP A 140 -2.13 -28.32 -0.54
CA ASP A 140 -1.12 -29.28 -0.05
C ASP A 140 -0.03 -29.46 -1.15
N PRO A 141 0.99 -28.57 -1.19
CA PRO A 141 1.99 -28.58 -2.24
C PRO A 141 2.97 -29.73 -2.08
N THR A 142 3.47 -30.23 -3.19
CA THR A 142 4.61 -31.14 -3.25
C THR A 142 5.91 -30.36 -3.41
N SER A 143 7.06 -31.03 -3.34
CA SER A 143 8.37 -30.40 -3.53
C SER A 143 8.59 -29.77 -4.91
N THR A 144 7.77 -30.15 -5.89
CA THR A 144 7.82 -29.60 -7.26
C THR A 144 7.00 -28.34 -7.45
N ASN A 145 6.04 -28.04 -6.55
CA ASN A 145 5.23 -26.83 -6.63
C ASN A 145 6.05 -25.62 -6.18
N GLN A 146 6.16 -24.64 -7.07
CA GLN A 146 6.79 -23.36 -6.73
C GLN A 146 5.73 -22.36 -6.25
N PRO A 147 5.99 -21.62 -5.15
CA PRO A 147 5.09 -20.55 -4.73
C PRO A 147 5.15 -19.36 -5.68
N VAL A 148 4.05 -18.68 -5.83
CA VAL A 148 4.03 -17.35 -6.45
C VAL A 148 4.45 -16.33 -5.40
N VAL A 149 5.47 -15.52 -5.71
CA VAL A 149 6.02 -14.51 -4.79
C VAL A 149 5.70 -13.12 -5.32
N GLN A 150 5.27 -12.24 -4.43
CA GLN A 150 4.92 -10.86 -4.74
C GLN A 150 5.51 -9.92 -3.68
N ASP A 151 6.21 -8.89 -4.11
CA ASP A 151 6.61 -7.79 -3.22
C ASP A 151 5.36 -7.00 -2.82
N LEU A 152 5.10 -6.88 -1.52
CA LEU A 152 3.90 -6.26 -1.00
C LEU A 152 4.15 -4.88 -0.44
N LEU A 153 5.22 -4.70 0.33
CA LEU A 153 5.64 -3.45 0.93
C LEU A 153 7.14 -3.27 0.77
N THR A 154 7.57 -2.04 0.52
CA THR A 154 8.99 -1.68 0.38
C THR A 154 9.43 -0.71 1.49
N GLY A 155 10.74 -0.52 1.66
CA GLY A 155 11.30 0.43 2.64
C GLY A 155 11.04 0.05 4.10
N VAL A 156 10.81 -1.23 4.39
CA VAL A 156 10.57 -1.75 5.73
C VAL A 156 11.87 -1.96 6.47
N THR A 157 12.00 -1.36 7.66
CA THR A 157 13.15 -1.53 8.54
C THR A 157 12.96 -2.73 9.47
N SER A 158 11.77 -2.87 10.03
CA SER A 158 11.43 -3.98 10.92
C SER A 158 9.94 -4.31 10.87
N ILE A 159 9.62 -5.56 11.19
CA ILE A 159 8.25 -6.02 11.42
C ILE A 159 8.23 -6.92 12.65
N THR A 160 7.28 -6.68 13.53
CA THR A 160 7.02 -7.48 14.71
C THR A 160 5.57 -7.93 14.72
N LEU A 161 5.34 -9.19 15.05
CA LEU A 161 4.01 -9.78 15.16
C LEU A 161 3.82 -10.26 16.60
N ASN A 162 2.68 -9.91 17.20
CA ASN A 162 2.24 -10.42 18.49
C ASN A 162 0.89 -11.10 18.30
N PHE A 163 0.71 -12.23 18.95
CA PHE A 163 -0.46 -13.10 18.81
C PHE A 163 -1.23 -13.17 20.12
N LEU A 164 -2.51 -12.86 20.10
CA LEU A 164 -3.39 -12.95 21.26
C LEU A 164 -3.98 -14.37 21.35
N ASP A 165 -3.75 -15.06 22.45
CA ASP A 165 -4.31 -16.38 22.66
C ASP A 165 -5.74 -16.32 23.29
N PRO A 166 -6.47 -17.45 23.35
CA PRO A 166 -7.79 -17.53 23.98
C PRO A 166 -7.82 -17.15 25.48
N ASN A 167 -6.69 -17.21 26.16
CA ASN A 167 -6.54 -16.81 27.57
C ASN A 167 -6.20 -15.29 27.69
N GLN A 168 -6.28 -14.54 26.60
CA GLN A 168 -5.94 -13.11 26.53
C GLN A 168 -4.47 -12.81 26.86
N ALA A 169 -3.57 -13.76 26.68
CA ALA A 169 -2.14 -13.54 26.78
C ALA A 169 -1.51 -13.25 25.40
N TRP A 170 -0.62 -12.27 25.38
CA TRP A 170 0.13 -11.92 24.19
C TRP A 170 1.38 -12.80 24.05
N ASN A 171 1.53 -13.44 22.90
CA ASN A 171 2.67 -14.28 22.55
C ASN A 171 3.40 -13.72 21.35
N THR A 172 4.72 -13.79 21.35
CA THR A 172 5.54 -13.38 20.19
C THR A 172 5.70 -14.49 19.15
N GLN A 173 5.26 -15.71 19.49
CA GLN A 173 5.31 -16.88 18.63
C GLN A 173 3.96 -17.58 18.59
N TRP A 174 3.57 -18.11 17.45
CA TRP A 174 2.38 -18.93 17.27
C TRP A 174 2.71 -20.22 16.49
N PRO A 175 2.19 -21.41 16.86
CA PRO A 175 1.50 -21.68 18.11
C PRO A 175 2.42 -21.45 19.31
N PRO A 176 1.85 -21.09 20.50
CA PRO A 176 2.65 -21.00 21.72
C PRO A 176 3.21 -22.38 22.07
N PRO A 177 4.45 -22.46 22.59
CA PRO A 177 5.10 -23.74 22.90
C PRO A 177 4.34 -24.60 23.95
N THR A 178 3.48 -23.96 24.71
CA THR A 178 2.65 -24.60 25.72
C THR A 178 1.46 -25.40 25.15
N LEU A 179 1.15 -25.19 23.87
CA LEU A 179 0.01 -25.83 23.22
C LEU A 179 0.43 -27.20 22.66
N PRO A 180 -0.11 -28.33 23.14
CA PRO A 180 0.28 -29.66 22.69
C PRO A 180 -0.27 -29.97 21.26
N LEU A 181 0.30 -31.01 20.64
CA LEU A 181 -0.29 -31.67 19.48
C LEU A 181 -1.49 -32.54 19.90
N PRO A 182 -2.54 -32.65 19.06
CA PRO A 182 -2.70 -32.05 17.71
C PRO A 182 -3.30 -30.63 17.73
N ASP A 183 -3.66 -30.10 18.89
CA ASP A 183 -4.40 -28.83 18.99
C ASP A 183 -3.63 -27.66 18.39
N SER A 184 -2.31 -27.64 18.55
CA SER A 184 -1.44 -26.61 17.97
C SER A 184 -1.49 -26.56 16.45
N GLU A 185 -1.88 -27.64 15.77
CA GLU A 185 -2.01 -27.65 14.30
C GLU A 185 -3.23 -26.87 13.80
N TRP A 186 -4.34 -26.90 14.60
CA TRP A 186 -5.63 -26.36 14.21
C TRP A 186 -5.93 -24.99 14.79
N THR A 187 -5.23 -24.62 15.85
CA THR A 187 -5.50 -23.38 16.59
C THR A 187 -5.03 -22.14 15.83
N ARG A 188 -5.77 -21.06 16.02
CA ARG A 188 -5.44 -19.72 15.53
C ARG A 188 -5.42 -18.74 16.70
N PRO A 189 -4.68 -17.64 16.62
CA PRO A 189 -4.81 -16.57 17.60
C PRO A 189 -6.19 -15.91 17.45
N ILE A 190 -6.69 -15.29 18.53
CA ILE A 190 -7.91 -14.46 18.49
C ILE A 190 -7.64 -13.18 17.70
N ALA A 191 -6.45 -12.58 17.90
CA ALA A 191 -6.04 -11.39 17.22
C ALA A 191 -4.53 -11.39 16.96
N VAL A 192 -4.12 -10.63 15.96
CA VAL A 192 -2.72 -10.39 15.63
C VAL A 192 -2.46 -8.88 15.65
N GLU A 193 -1.47 -8.49 16.42
CA GLU A 193 -0.91 -7.16 16.37
C GLU A 193 0.28 -7.14 15.41
N ILE A 194 0.27 -6.21 14.48
CA ILE A 194 1.31 -6.00 13.48
C ILE A 194 1.94 -4.64 13.75
N LEU A 195 3.25 -4.63 13.99
CA LEU A 195 4.04 -3.40 14.08
C LEU A 195 5.05 -3.40 12.93
N ILE A 196 4.95 -2.42 12.05
CA ILE A 196 5.86 -2.25 10.93
C ILE A 196 6.54 -0.89 11.06
N GLU A 197 7.85 -0.87 10.92
CA GLU A 197 8.64 0.36 10.87
C GLU A 197 9.17 0.57 9.45
N PHE A 198 8.92 1.75 8.90
CA PHE A 198 9.36 2.15 7.57
C PHE A 198 10.47 3.20 7.68
N LYS A 199 11.37 3.23 6.71
CA LYS A 199 12.46 4.23 6.62
C LYS A 199 11.93 5.65 6.43
N ASP A 200 10.84 5.81 5.69
CA ASP A 200 10.29 7.06 5.19
C ASP A 200 8.93 7.44 5.81
N TRP A 201 8.24 6.47 6.44
CA TRP A 201 6.87 6.67 6.94
C TRP A 201 6.75 6.58 8.46
N GLY A 202 7.78 6.04 9.15
CA GLY A 202 7.74 5.80 10.58
C GLY A 202 7.03 4.49 10.93
N LYS A 203 6.40 4.44 12.12
CA LYS A 203 5.81 3.22 12.69
C LYS A 203 4.32 3.14 12.43
N ILE A 204 3.87 1.99 11.94
CA ILE A 204 2.46 1.66 11.77
C ILE A 204 2.13 0.48 12.69
N ARG A 205 1.07 0.63 13.49
CA ARG A 205 0.51 -0.41 14.33
C ARG A 205 -0.88 -0.77 13.82
N ARG A 206 -1.14 -2.07 13.65
CA ARG A 206 -2.46 -2.59 13.31
C ARG A 206 -2.80 -3.76 14.20
N LEU A 207 -4.04 -3.79 14.64
CA LEU A 207 -4.62 -4.89 15.37
C LEU A 207 -5.73 -5.50 14.51
N VAL A 208 -5.69 -6.81 14.31
CA VAL A 208 -6.63 -7.56 13.48
C VAL A 208 -7.20 -8.70 14.27
N GLU A 209 -8.51 -8.78 14.32
CA GLU A 209 -9.19 -9.98 14.80
C GLU A 209 -9.10 -11.07 13.73
N VAL A 210 -8.72 -12.27 14.16
CA VAL A 210 -8.68 -13.46 13.30
C VAL A 210 -10.02 -14.16 13.46
N ALA A 211 -10.73 -14.37 12.33
CA ALA A 211 -12.09 -14.95 12.37
C ALA A 211 -12.13 -16.23 13.19
N GLY A 212 -13.10 -16.28 14.11
CA GLY A 212 -13.35 -17.39 15.03
C GLY A 212 -13.91 -18.65 14.34
#